data_0679c205a51dda022beed0dde46e23d7
#
_entry.id   0679c205a51dda022beed0dde46e23d7
#
_cell.length_a   1.000
_cell.length_b   1.000
_cell.length_c   1.000
_cell.angle_alpha   90.00
_cell.angle_beta   90.00
_cell.angle_gamma   90.00
#
_symmetry.space_group_name_H-M   'P 1'
#
loop_
_entity.id
_entity.type
_entity.pdbx_description
1 polymer ?
#
loop_
_entity_poly.entity_id
_entity_poly.type
_entity_poly.pdbx_seq_one_letter_code
_entity_poly.pdbx_strand_id
1 'polypeptide(L)'
;MADQTIGSTRTFVLAKGFTQVGNHSALIGEDDTKRLFAEVYADPDRPDVRPQEAYKSILSSMQPGWTLRLLQLFWPDPEPRLEFQKQVQRWKPPATEGLDILHQGLSLAVQEYPLPFVRRTIFEFVLPGDEGIAWWEGLSGLCAGFGLRIRYLDQGAIESLTRWVLNPNLEYRT
;
A
#
# COMPACT_ATOMS: atom_id res chain seq x y z
N MET A 1 22.72 18.03 -11.99
CA MET A 1 22.19 17.83 -10.63
C MET A 1 20.68 17.90 -10.76
N ALA A 2 20.01 16.75 -10.72
CA ALA A 2 18.56 16.70 -10.79
C ALA A 2 18.00 17.07 -9.41
N ASP A 3 17.23 18.12 -9.37
CA ASP A 3 16.53 18.61 -8.18
C ASP A 3 15.49 17.55 -7.75
N GLN A 4 15.80 16.82 -6.70
CA GLN A 4 14.86 15.89 -6.08
C GLN A 4 13.86 16.70 -5.27
N THR A 5 12.82 17.19 -5.93
CA THR A 5 11.68 17.81 -5.24
C THR A 5 10.99 16.71 -4.44
N ILE A 6 11.25 16.65 -3.14
CA ILE A 6 10.49 15.84 -2.19
C ILE A 6 9.05 16.33 -2.27
N GLY A 7 8.20 15.57 -2.97
CA GLY A 7 6.81 15.89 -3.15
C GLY A 7 6.13 16.05 -1.80
N SER A 8 5.64 17.24 -1.52
CA SER A 8 4.96 17.55 -0.26
C SER A 8 3.69 16.71 -0.13
N THR A 9 3.40 16.25 1.07
CA THR A 9 2.15 15.60 1.52
C THR A 9 0.87 16.37 1.15
N ARG A 10 0.98 17.62 0.70
CA ARG A 10 -0.14 18.46 0.27
C ARG A 10 -0.94 17.91 -0.90
N THR A 11 -0.38 17.03 -1.70
CA THR A 11 -1.02 16.49 -2.91
C THR A 11 -2.30 15.67 -2.61
N PHE A 12 -2.40 15.05 -1.43
CA PHE A 12 -3.58 14.27 -1.03
C PHE A 12 -4.67 15.10 -0.36
N VAL A 13 -4.34 16.27 0.17
CA VAL A 13 -5.27 17.11 0.95
C VAL A 13 -6.30 17.82 0.07
N LEU A 14 -6.02 17.95 -1.22
CA LEU A 14 -6.74 18.82 -2.14
C LEU A 14 -7.37 18.00 -3.28
N ALA A 15 -8.11 16.95 -2.92
CA ALA A 15 -8.86 16.16 -3.89
C ALA A 15 -10.31 16.68 -4.01
N LYS A 16 -10.76 16.92 -5.24
CA LYS A 16 -12.14 17.31 -5.53
C LYS A 16 -13.11 16.14 -5.45
N GLY A 17 -12.65 14.90 -5.66
CA GLY A 17 -13.48 13.72 -5.66
C GLY A 17 -12.86 12.56 -6.44
N PHE A 18 -13.71 11.65 -6.87
CA PHE A 18 -13.34 10.48 -7.66
C PHE A 18 -14.06 10.44 -8.99
N THR A 19 -13.47 9.80 -9.96
CA THR A 19 -14.08 9.46 -11.25
C THR A 19 -13.64 8.09 -11.70
N GLN A 20 -14.37 7.51 -12.65
CA GLN A 20 -13.94 6.28 -13.33
C GLN A 20 -13.16 6.63 -14.59
N VAL A 21 -12.06 5.90 -14.83
CA VAL A 21 -11.23 6.00 -16.01
C VAL A 21 -10.98 4.59 -16.51
N GLY A 22 -11.68 4.18 -17.56
CA GLY A 22 -11.75 2.77 -17.93
C GLY A 22 -12.31 1.93 -16.77
N ASN A 23 -11.60 0.91 -16.36
CA ASN A 23 -11.95 0.04 -15.23
C ASN A 23 -11.32 0.49 -13.89
N HIS A 24 -10.71 1.67 -13.86
CA HIS A 24 -9.96 2.14 -12.70
C HIS A 24 -10.63 3.33 -12.03
N SER A 25 -10.54 3.38 -10.70
CA SER A 25 -10.91 4.56 -9.93
C SER A 25 -9.77 5.57 -9.97
N ALA A 26 -10.06 6.81 -10.28
CA ALA A 26 -9.11 7.90 -10.28
C ALA A 26 -9.49 8.98 -9.27
N LEU A 27 -8.52 9.47 -8.53
CA LEU A 27 -8.65 10.66 -7.68
C LEU A 27 -8.51 11.92 -8.54
N ILE A 28 -9.43 12.87 -8.39
CA ILE A 28 -9.37 14.15 -9.08
C ILE A 28 -8.66 15.15 -8.17
N GLY A 29 -7.51 15.67 -8.60
CA GLY A 29 -6.79 16.74 -7.92
C GLY A 29 -7.49 18.09 -8.06
N GLU A 30 -7.07 19.09 -7.27
CA GLU A 30 -7.55 20.49 -7.41
C GLU A 30 -7.25 21.09 -8.79
N ASP A 31 -6.17 20.65 -9.40
CA ASP A 31 -5.71 20.99 -10.73
C ASP A 31 -6.45 20.24 -11.85
N ASP A 32 -7.54 19.55 -11.52
CA ASP A 32 -8.32 18.68 -12.40
C ASP A 32 -7.52 17.49 -12.97
N THR A 33 -6.32 17.23 -12.47
CA THR A 33 -5.56 16.03 -12.85
C THR A 33 -6.21 14.77 -12.28
N LYS A 34 -6.27 13.73 -13.11
CA LYS A 34 -6.72 12.41 -12.68
C LYS A 34 -5.51 11.59 -12.25
N ARG A 35 -5.59 10.98 -11.08
CA ARG A 35 -4.51 10.21 -10.47
C ARG A 35 -4.95 8.78 -10.22
N LEU A 36 -4.19 7.85 -10.75
CA LEU A 36 -4.40 6.41 -10.59
C LEU A 36 -3.40 5.85 -9.59
N PHE A 37 -3.81 4.85 -8.83
CA PHE A 37 -2.99 4.27 -7.78
C PHE A 37 -2.92 2.75 -7.92
N ALA A 38 -1.73 2.20 -7.69
CA ALA A 38 -1.52 0.77 -7.65
C ALA A 38 -0.51 0.39 -6.57
N GLU A 39 -0.77 -0.67 -5.85
CA GLU A 39 0.19 -1.28 -4.94
C GLU A 39 1.07 -2.27 -5.70
N VAL A 40 2.37 -2.22 -5.44
CA VAL A 40 3.37 -3.10 -6.04
C VAL A 40 4.04 -3.92 -4.94
N TYR A 41 4.07 -5.23 -5.12
CA TYR A 41 4.67 -6.15 -4.15
C TYR A 41 5.37 -7.30 -4.85
N ALA A 42 6.26 -7.98 -4.12
CA ALA A 42 6.94 -9.17 -4.63
C ALA A 42 5.91 -10.29 -4.87
N ASP A 43 6.06 -11.00 -5.97
CA ASP A 43 5.28 -12.21 -6.20
C ASP A 43 5.76 -13.32 -5.25
N PRO A 44 4.93 -13.77 -4.29
CA PRO A 44 5.36 -14.78 -3.32
C PRO A 44 5.71 -16.14 -3.96
N ASP A 45 5.20 -16.38 -5.17
CA ASP A 45 5.42 -17.64 -5.89
C ASP A 45 6.70 -17.61 -6.75
N ARG A 46 7.41 -16.47 -6.77
CA ARG A 46 8.63 -16.29 -7.57
C ARG A 46 9.85 -15.97 -6.70
N PRO A 47 10.93 -16.76 -6.82
CA PRO A 47 12.16 -16.51 -6.05
C PRO A 47 13.04 -15.40 -6.64
N ASP A 48 12.85 -15.08 -7.93
CA ASP A 48 13.71 -14.17 -8.71
C ASP A 48 13.12 -12.76 -8.85
N VAL A 49 12.87 -12.10 -7.73
CA VAL A 49 12.33 -10.74 -7.74
C VAL A 49 13.41 -9.72 -8.07
N ARG A 50 13.20 -8.92 -9.14
CA ARG A 50 14.15 -7.92 -9.65
C ARG A 50 13.53 -6.52 -9.70
N PRO A 51 13.29 -5.87 -8.56
CA PRO A 51 12.55 -4.62 -8.51
C PRO A 51 13.27 -3.46 -9.20
N GLN A 52 14.60 -3.41 -9.12
CA GLN A 52 15.38 -2.33 -9.76
C GLN A 52 15.29 -2.39 -11.29
N GLU A 53 15.30 -3.58 -11.88
CA GLU A 53 15.14 -3.76 -13.32
C GLU A 53 13.72 -3.43 -13.76
N ALA A 54 12.72 -3.83 -12.96
CA ALA A 54 11.33 -3.46 -13.18
C ALA A 54 11.16 -1.92 -13.22
N TYR A 55 11.68 -1.20 -12.23
CA TYR A 55 11.58 0.25 -12.20
C TYR A 55 12.29 0.92 -13.38
N LYS A 56 13.47 0.45 -13.78
CA LYS A 56 14.14 0.94 -14.97
C LYS A 56 13.30 0.72 -16.22
N SER A 57 12.72 -0.46 -16.38
CA SER A 57 11.88 -0.81 -17.52
C SER A 57 10.60 0.03 -17.56
N ILE A 58 9.94 0.25 -16.41
CA ILE A 58 8.78 1.13 -16.26
C ILE A 58 9.14 2.55 -16.71
N LEU A 59 10.21 3.13 -16.17
CA LEU A 59 10.64 4.49 -16.51
C LEU A 59 10.99 4.62 -18.00
N SER A 60 11.64 3.60 -18.58
CA SER A 60 11.99 3.60 -20.00
C SER A 60 10.79 3.46 -20.94
N SER A 61 9.66 2.93 -20.44
CA SER A 61 8.42 2.79 -21.22
C SER A 61 7.51 4.01 -21.14
N MET A 62 7.81 4.97 -20.25
CA MET A 62 7.03 6.20 -20.11
C MET A 62 7.33 7.18 -21.23
N GLN A 63 6.29 7.90 -21.66
CA GLN A 63 6.47 9.00 -22.60
C GLN A 63 6.99 10.26 -21.89
N PRO A 64 7.72 11.14 -22.60
CA PRO A 64 8.15 12.42 -22.07
C PRO A 64 6.95 13.23 -21.54
N GLY A 65 7.11 13.81 -20.37
CA GLY A 65 6.06 14.62 -19.72
C GLY A 65 5.09 13.82 -18.84
N TRP A 66 5.13 12.50 -18.87
CA TRP A 66 4.34 11.68 -17.94
C TRP A 66 4.95 11.69 -16.52
N THR A 67 4.09 11.59 -15.52
CA THR A 67 4.52 11.61 -14.12
C THR A 67 4.08 10.35 -13.41
N LEU A 68 5.07 9.58 -12.94
CA LEU A 68 4.87 8.46 -12.02
C LEU A 68 5.61 8.76 -10.73
N ARG A 69 4.89 8.68 -9.61
CA ARG A 69 5.47 8.82 -8.27
C ARG A 69 5.49 7.47 -7.59
N LEU A 70 6.56 7.22 -6.86
CA LEU A 70 6.70 6.03 -6.03
C LEU A 70 6.59 6.47 -4.57
N LEU A 71 5.54 6.00 -3.92
CA LEU A 71 5.27 6.24 -2.51
C LEU A 71 5.66 5.00 -1.72
N GLN A 72 6.52 5.16 -0.72
CA GLN A 72 6.82 4.10 0.23
C GLN A 72 6.15 4.43 1.56
N LEU A 73 5.23 3.59 1.96
CA LEU A 73 4.44 3.76 3.16
C LEU A 73 4.73 2.63 4.14
N PHE A 74 4.81 2.98 5.42
CA PHE A 74 4.84 2.00 6.51
C PHE A 74 3.43 1.88 7.05
N TRP A 75 2.74 0.82 6.64
CA TRP A 75 1.35 0.59 7.00
C TRP A 75 1.27 -0.31 8.23
N PRO A 76 0.46 0.03 9.26
CA PRO A 76 0.24 -0.87 10.36
C PRO A 76 -0.49 -2.12 9.87
N ASP A 77 0.04 -3.28 10.21
CA ASP A 77 -0.57 -4.55 9.89
C ASP A 77 -1.11 -5.23 11.16
N PRO A 78 -2.42 -5.23 11.36
CA PRO A 78 -3.03 -5.87 12.52
C PRO A 78 -3.09 -7.40 12.41
N GLU A 79 -2.96 -7.99 11.22
CA GLU A 79 -3.17 -9.43 11.02
C GLU A 79 -2.29 -10.32 11.90
N PRO A 80 -0.95 -10.12 12.00
CA PRO A 80 -0.11 -10.95 12.85
C PRO A 80 -0.52 -10.89 14.32
N ARG A 81 -0.94 -9.72 14.80
CA ARG A 81 -1.42 -9.56 16.17
C ARG A 81 -2.74 -10.28 16.38
N LEU A 82 -3.68 -10.16 15.45
CA LEU A 82 -4.98 -10.84 15.51
C LEU A 82 -4.81 -12.35 15.47
N GLU A 83 -3.91 -12.87 14.63
CA GLU A 83 -3.64 -14.31 14.55
C GLU A 83 -3.00 -14.82 15.84
N PHE A 84 -2.03 -14.11 16.40
CA PHE A 84 -1.43 -14.46 17.69
C PHE A 84 -2.48 -14.41 18.82
N GLN A 85 -3.34 -13.41 18.84
CA GLN A 85 -4.45 -13.34 19.79
C GLN A 85 -5.38 -14.53 19.70
N LYS A 86 -5.75 -14.96 18.48
CA LYS A 86 -6.56 -16.18 18.26
C LYS A 86 -5.86 -17.44 18.78
N GLN A 87 -4.54 -17.55 18.56
CA GLN A 87 -3.76 -18.68 19.06
C GLN A 87 -3.74 -18.71 20.59
N VAL A 88 -3.50 -17.59 21.25
CA VAL A 88 -3.53 -17.48 22.71
C VAL A 88 -4.92 -17.82 23.27
N GLN A 89 -6.00 -17.33 22.63
CA GLN A 89 -7.38 -17.64 23.04
C GLN A 89 -7.74 -19.13 22.86
N ARG A 90 -7.22 -19.77 21.82
CA ARG A 90 -7.44 -21.22 21.57
C ARG A 90 -6.66 -22.11 22.53
N TRP A 91 -5.55 -21.62 23.03
CA TRP A 91 -4.74 -22.34 23.97
C TRP A 91 -5.46 -22.37 25.34
N LYS A 92 -5.91 -23.57 25.74
CA LYS A 92 -6.51 -23.83 27.05
C LYS A 92 -5.47 -24.58 27.86
N PRO A 93 -4.70 -23.88 28.76
CA PRO A 93 -3.75 -24.59 29.60
C PRO A 93 -4.51 -25.56 30.52
N PRO A 94 -3.92 -26.69 30.88
CA PRO A 94 -4.46 -27.51 31.95
C PRO A 94 -4.50 -26.69 33.24
N ALA A 95 -5.49 -26.95 34.10
CA ALA A 95 -5.75 -26.21 35.36
C ALA A 95 -4.60 -26.40 36.37
N THR A 96 -3.46 -25.78 36.05
CA THR A 96 -2.26 -25.75 36.88
C THR A 96 -1.92 -24.30 37.12
N GLU A 97 -1.84 -23.90 38.39
CA GLU A 97 -1.73 -22.49 38.85
C GLU A 97 -0.65 -21.68 38.08
N GLY A 98 0.49 -22.28 37.77
CA GLY A 98 1.56 -21.61 37.00
C GLY A 98 1.24 -21.35 35.53
N LEU A 99 0.39 -22.17 34.89
CA LEU A 99 0.01 -22.02 33.48
C LEU A 99 -1.10 -20.99 33.30
N ASP A 100 -1.95 -20.80 34.30
CA ASP A 100 -2.95 -19.72 34.28
C ASP A 100 -2.28 -18.34 34.34
N ILE A 101 -1.25 -18.18 35.15
CA ILE A 101 -0.46 -16.94 35.21
C ILE A 101 0.23 -16.67 33.88
N LEU A 102 0.82 -17.70 33.26
CA LEU A 102 1.45 -17.58 31.94
C LEU A 102 0.43 -17.19 30.88
N HIS A 103 -0.76 -17.80 30.87
CA HIS A 103 -1.82 -17.46 29.91
C HIS A 103 -2.32 -16.02 30.07
N GLN A 104 -2.49 -15.54 31.32
CA GLN A 104 -2.83 -14.15 31.58
C GLN A 104 -1.73 -13.21 31.12
N GLY A 105 -0.47 -13.52 31.40
CA GLY A 105 0.69 -12.74 30.95
C GLY A 105 0.77 -12.65 29.42
N LEU A 106 0.55 -13.75 28.70
CA LEU A 106 0.50 -13.77 27.25
C LEU A 106 -0.67 -12.92 26.71
N SER A 107 -1.83 -13.00 27.34
CA SER A 107 -3.00 -12.22 26.92
C SER A 107 -2.78 -10.73 27.06
N LEU A 108 -2.12 -10.27 28.14
CA LEU A 108 -1.72 -8.88 28.34
C LEU A 108 -0.64 -8.47 27.32
N ALA A 109 0.38 -9.30 27.13
CA ALA A 109 1.45 -9.01 26.18
C ALA A 109 0.92 -8.84 24.75
N VAL A 110 -0.10 -9.60 24.34
CA VAL A 110 -0.75 -9.42 23.03
C VAL A 110 -1.42 -8.06 22.90
N GLN A 111 -2.05 -7.56 23.99
CA GLN A 111 -2.72 -6.26 23.98
C GLN A 111 -1.72 -5.10 23.89
N GLU A 112 -0.56 -5.26 24.52
CA GLU A 112 0.49 -4.24 24.57
C GLU A 112 1.47 -4.33 23.41
N TYR A 113 1.42 -5.42 22.62
CA TYR A 113 2.35 -5.64 21.51
C TYR A 113 2.17 -4.55 20.45
N PRO A 114 3.25 -3.82 20.08
CA PRO A 114 3.15 -2.81 19.05
C PRO A 114 2.75 -3.46 17.73
N LEU A 115 1.85 -2.80 16.99
CA LEU A 115 1.45 -3.28 15.67
C LEU A 115 2.67 -3.33 14.75
N PRO A 116 2.94 -4.46 14.10
CA PRO A 116 3.99 -4.51 13.10
C PRO A 116 3.64 -3.59 11.93
N PHE A 117 4.66 -2.98 11.33
CA PHE A 117 4.49 -2.17 10.14
C PHE A 117 4.92 -2.98 8.92
N VAL A 118 4.06 -3.00 7.91
CA VAL A 118 4.38 -3.53 6.59
C VAL A 118 4.74 -2.38 5.68
N ARG A 119 5.88 -2.51 5.00
CA ARG A 119 6.27 -1.55 3.97
C ARG A 119 5.47 -1.82 2.70
N ARG A 120 4.67 -0.85 2.30
CA ARG A 120 3.92 -0.88 1.04
C ARG A 120 4.53 0.08 0.04
N THR A 121 4.64 -0.36 -1.20
CA THR A 121 5.07 0.48 -2.33
C THR A 121 3.87 0.77 -3.20
N ILE A 122 3.53 2.05 -3.33
CA ILE A 122 2.39 2.52 -4.12
C ILE A 122 2.90 3.34 -5.29
N PHE A 123 2.41 3.04 -6.49
CA PHE A 123 2.54 3.90 -7.65
C PHE A 123 1.38 4.89 -7.70
N GLU A 124 1.68 6.16 -7.84
CA GLU A 124 0.76 7.22 -8.20
C GLU A 124 1.08 7.68 -9.61
N PHE A 125 0.17 7.47 -10.54
CA PHE A 125 0.30 7.90 -11.92
C PHE A 125 -0.63 9.06 -12.20
N VAL A 126 -0.05 10.20 -12.61
CA VAL A 126 -0.82 11.34 -13.08
C VAL A 126 -1.18 11.11 -14.53
N LEU A 127 -2.47 10.88 -14.80
CA LEU A 127 -2.96 10.53 -16.12
C LEU A 127 -2.86 11.72 -17.08
N PRO A 128 -2.05 11.63 -18.14
CA PRO A 128 -1.85 12.75 -19.08
C PRO A 128 -2.98 12.88 -20.12
N GLY A 129 -3.88 11.89 -20.16
CA GLY A 129 -4.96 11.75 -21.13
C GLY A 129 -5.29 10.28 -21.35
N ASP A 130 -6.13 9.98 -22.33
CA ASP A 130 -6.60 8.63 -22.58
C ASP A 130 -5.47 7.65 -23.02
N GLU A 131 -4.41 8.16 -23.64
CA GLU A 131 -3.24 7.36 -24.02
C GLU A 131 -2.53 6.72 -22.83
N GLY A 132 -2.54 7.39 -21.68
CA GLY A 132 -1.93 6.88 -20.45
C GLY A 132 -2.63 5.66 -19.85
N ILE A 133 -3.90 5.44 -20.17
CA ILE A 133 -4.69 4.33 -19.62
C ILE A 133 -4.14 2.98 -20.12
N ALA A 134 -3.90 2.85 -21.41
CA ALA A 134 -3.38 1.62 -22.01
C ALA A 134 -1.99 1.25 -21.43
N TRP A 135 -1.15 2.25 -21.22
CA TRP A 135 0.14 2.05 -20.57
C TRP A 135 -0.02 1.62 -19.11
N TRP A 136 -0.92 2.26 -18.37
CA TRP A 136 -1.20 1.92 -16.98
C TRP A 136 -1.68 0.48 -16.83
N GLU A 137 -2.60 0.04 -17.68
CA GLU A 137 -3.09 -1.33 -17.72
C GLU A 137 -1.99 -2.34 -18.08
N GLY A 138 -1.06 -1.95 -18.93
CA GLY A 138 0.10 -2.77 -19.34
C GLY A 138 1.15 -2.98 -18.23
N LEU A 139 1.15 -2.15 -17.19
CA LEU A 139 2.15 -2.24 -16.10
C LEU A 139 2.13 -3.61 -15.39
N SER A 140 0.98 -4.24 -15.27
CA SER A 140 0.88 -5.56 -14.63
C SER A 140 1.70 -6.62 -15.34
N GLY A 141 1.63 -6.66 -16.68
CA GLY A 141 2.42 -7.56 -17.51
C GLY A 141 3.92 -7.26 -17.43
N LEU A 142 4.28 -5.99 -17.46
CA LEU A 142 5.67 -5.55 -17.34
C LEU A 142 6.25 -5.95 -15.96
N CYS A 143 5.57 -5.68 -14.88
CA CYS A 143 6.00 -6.03 -13.54
C CYS A 143 6.10 -7.55 -13.32
N ALA A 144 5.17 -8.32 -13.88
CA ALA A 144 5.19 -9.78 -13.79
C ALA A 144 6.46 -10.39 -14.40
N GLY A 145 7.01 -9.80 -15.46
CA GLY A 145 8.30 -10.20 -16.06
C GLY A 145 9.49 -10.12 -15.08
N PHE A 146 9.38 -9.33 -14.04
CA PHE A 146 10.42 -9.12 -13.02
C PHE A 146 10.07 -9.71 -11.63
N GLY A 147 9.07 -10.56 -11.55
CA GLY A 147 8.65 -11.17 -10.29
C GLY A 147 7.90 -10.22 -9.35
N LEU A 148 7.26 -9.20 -9.91
CA LEU A 148 6.42 -8.27 -9.15
C LEU A 148 4.96 -8.44 -9.55
N ARG A 149 4.05 -8.26 -8.58
CA ARG A 149 2.61 -8.16 -8.80
C ARG A 149 2.15 -6.73 -8.60
N ILE A 150 1.14 -6.34 -9.35
CA ILE A 150 0.44 -5.06 -9.22
C ILE A 150 -1.00 -5.33 -8.82
N ARG A 151 -1.46 -4.57 -7.82
CA ARG A 151 -2.87 -4.46 -7.45
C ARG A 151 -3.33 -3.03 -7.67
N TYR A 152 -4.17 -2.81 -8.66
CA TYR A 152 -4.81 -1.51 -8.87
C TYR A 152 -5.77 -1.21 -7.72
N LEU A 153 -5.67 0.01 -7.18
CA LEU A 153 -6.48 0.41 -6.04
C LEU A 153 -7.86 0.89 -6.51
N ASP A 154 -8.89 0.38 -5.88
CA ASP A 154 -10.25 0.88 -6.02
C ASP A 154 -10.47 2.16 -5.18
N GLN A 155 -11.64 2.76 -5.30
CA GLN A 155 -11.98 3.99 -4.59
C GLN A 155 -11.82 3.82 -3.07
N GLY A 156 -12.33 2.73 -2.48
CA GLY A 156 -12.25 2.49 -1.04
C GLY A 156 -10.81 2.38 -0.54
N ALA A 157 -9.95 1.69 -1.31
CA ALA A 157 -8.53 1.58 -0.99
C ALA A 157 -7.80 2.93 -1.12
N ILE A 158 -8.13 3.76 -2.12
CA ILE A 158 -7.58 5.11 -2.28
C ILE A 158 -8.05 6.01 -1.13
N GLU A 159 -9.32 5.95 -0.73
CA GLU A 159 -9.84 6.69 0.41
C GLU A 159 -9.12 6.31 1.71
N SER A 160 -8.91 5.02 1.95
CA SER A 160 -8.18 4.52 3.11
C SER A 160 -6.73 4.98 3.09
N LEU A 161 -6.07 4.92 1.93
CA LEU A 161 -4.72 5.44 1.73
C LEU A 161 -4.64 6.94 2.07
N THR A 162 -5.58 7.72 1.55
CA THR A 162 -5.65 9.17 1.77
C THR A 162 -5.87 9.50 3.24
N ARG A 163 -6.81 8.82 3.90
CA ARG A 163 -7.07 9.00 5.34
C ARG A 163 -5.84 8.69 6.17
N TRP A 164 -5.14 7.61 5.86
CA TRP A 164 -3.95 7.22 6.58
C TRP A 164 -2.80 8.21 6.42
N VAL A 165 -2.57 8.71 5.20
CA VAL A 165 -1.52 9.71 4.92
C VAL A 165 -1.81 11.03 5.66
N LEU A 166 -3.09 11.42 5.76
CA LEU A 166 -3.50 12.67 6.41
C LEU A 166 -3.56 12.56 7.94
N ASN A 167 -3.93 11.39 8.46
CA ASN A 167 -4.14 11.16 9.88
C ASN A 167 -3.59 9.79 10.31
N PRO A 168 -2.28 9.60 10.32
CA PRO A 168 -1.67 8.29 10.61
C PRO A 168 -1.98 7.78 12.03
N ASN A 169 -2.50 8.64 12.92
CA ASN A 169 -2.82 8.29 14.30
C ASN A 169 -4.29 7.88 14.54
N LEU A 170 -5.18 8.03 13.55
CA LEU A 170 -6.62 7.75 13.75
C LEU A 170 -6.97 6.27 13.69
N GLU A 171 -6.25 5.47 12.92
CA GLU A 171 -6.52 4.03 12.78
C GLU A 171 -6.03 3.19 13.97
N TYR A 172 -5.27 3.77 14.90
CA TYR A 172 -4.81 3.08 16.12
C TYR A 172 -5.84 3.08 17.27
N ARG A 173 -6.98 3.76 17.10
CA ARG A 173 -7.97 3.95 18.17
C ARG A 173 -9.26 3.14 17.99
N THR A 174 -9.36 2.34 16.93
CA THR A 174 -10.45 1.40 16.70
C THR A 174 -9.95 -0.05 16.80
#